data_1f8c81641cd24fe59bbab2c37ad892c4
#
_entry.id   1f8c81641cd24fe59bbab2c37ad892c4
#
_cell.length_a   1.000
_cell.length_b   1.000
_cell.length_c   1.000
_cell.angle_alpha   90.00
_cell.angle_beta   90.00
_cell.angle_gamma   90.00
#
_symmetry.space_group_name_H-M   'P 1'
#
loop_
_entity.id
_entity.type
_entity.pdbx_description
1 polymer ?
#
loop_
_entity_poly.entity_id
_entity_poly.type
_entity_poly.pdbx_seq_one_letter_code
_entity_poly.pdbx_strand_id
1 'polypeptide(L)'
;MKKMDRFRLVVTIFCLSLVALAFLPSAKADEWNRRTTVTFSAPVEVPGVGAQTLPAGTYVFKILDSAGNRHVVQIFNQAEDHVFTTILAIPNYRLKATDKTVMTFRERAEGQPEAIRAWFYPGHEWGEEFVYPKSRAIELAKVTNEVVLATPVELATLPVEELKTAPVIAVKPTGEEVAVTEVVQTPPTEVAAAETPAPAATLPQTASTLPLVGLIGLLSLGAGLTLWSFSKRAA
;
A
#
# COMPACT_ATOMS: atom_id res chain seq x y z
N MET A 1 30.47 38.64 34.95
CA MET A 1 29.02 38.40 34.71
C MET A 1 28.63 38.04 33.26
N LYS A 2 29.21 38.68 32.22
CA LYS A 2 28.84 38.41 30.81
C LYS A 2 29.09 37.00 30.24
N LYS A 3 30.01 36.20 30.80
CA LYS A 3 30.31 34.82 30.28
C LYS A 3 29.29 33.78 30.71
N MET A 4 28.68 33.93 31.87
CA MET A 4 27.72 32.98 32.43
C MET A 4 26.36 33.08 31.72
N ASP A 5 25.99 34.25 31.23
CA ASP A 5 24.74 34.48 30.51
C ASP A 5 24.79 33.84 29.11
N ARG A 6 25.93 33.88 28.42
CA ARG A 6 26.10 33.23 27.09
C ARG A 6 26.02 31.70 27.19
N PHE A 7 26.55 31.11 28.24
CA PHE A 7 26.47 29.65 28.43
C PHE A 7 25.03 29.20 28.71
N ARG A 8 24.31 29.94 29.56
CA ARG A 8 22.90 29.67 29.83
C ARG A 8 22.06 29.78 28.55
N LEU A 9 22.31 30.79 27.72
CA LEU A 9 21.64 30.99 26.45
C LEU A 9 21.86 29.82 25.50
N VAL A 10 23.11 29.34 25.35
CA VAL A 10 23.45 28.20 24.48
C VAL A 10 22.79 26.92 24.97
N VAL A 11 22.81 26.65 26.28
CA VAL A 11 22.14 25.47 26.86
C VAL A 11 20.61 25.54 26.64
N THR A 12 20.01 26.72 26.81
CA THR A 12 18.57 26.89 26.60
C THR A 12 18.17 26.67 25.14
N ILE A 13 18.95 27.19 24.19
CA ILE A 13 18.70 26.97 22.75
C ILE A 13 18.89 25.51 22.40
N PHE A 14 19.89 24.83 22.96
CA PHE A 14 20.11 23.41 22.72
C PHE A 14 18.96 22.52 23.29
N CYS A 15 18.50 22.82 24.50
CA CYS A 15 17.34 22.13 25.08
C CYS A 15 16.06 22.39 24.29
N LEU A 16 15.82 23.62 23.82
CA LEU A 16 14.67 23.96 22.98
C LEU A 16 14.72 23.23 21.61
N SER A 17 15.90 23.10 21.01
CA SER A 17 16.04 22.35 19.75
C SER A 17 15.82 20.85 19.94
N LEU A 18 16.25 20.25 21.05
CA LEU A 18 15.97 18.86 21.40
C LEU A 18 14.48 18.61 21.63
N VAL A 19 13.79 19.53 22.31
CA VAL A 19 12.35 19.46 22.51
C VAL A 19 11.61 19.61 21.17
N ALA A 20 12.04 20.50 20.31
CA ALA A 20 11.45 20.66 18.97
C ALA A 20 11.60 19.39 18.10
N LEU A 21 12.72 18.66 18.20
CA LEU A 21 12.90 17.36 17.53
C LEU A 21 11.91 16.28 18.04
N ALA A 22 11.55 16.32 19.32
CA ALA A 22 10.63 15.36 19.90
C ALA A 22 9.16 15.58 19.46
N PHE A 23 8.84 16.77 18.94
CA PHE A 23 7.52 17.12 18.40
C PHE A 23 7.43 17.01 16.87
N LEU A 24 8.48 16.53 16.20
CA LEU A 24 8.34 16.22 14.78
C LEU A 24 7.31 15.08 14.62
N PRO A 25 6.23 15.30 13.86
CA PRO A 25 5.29 14.23 13.59
C PRO A 25 6.06 13.11 12.91
N SER A 26 6.04 11.91 13.51
CA SER A 26 6.52 10.72 12.84
C SER A 26 5.71 10.58 11.56
N ALA A 27 6.33 10.76 10.41
CA ALA A 27 5.72 10.38 9.16
C ALA A 27 5.51 8.86 9.24
N LYS A 28 4.33 8.44 9.67
CA LYS A 28 3.88 7.07 9.50
C LYS A 28 3.64 6.93 8.00
N ALA A 29 4.62 6.38 7.32
CA ALA A 29 4.41 5.76 6.03
C ALA A 29 3.52 4.55 6.31
N ASP A 30 2.21 4.75 6.22
CA ASP A 30 1.20 3.71 6.35
C ASP A 30 1.21 2.92 5.03
N GLU A 31 2.20 2.06 4.90
CA GLU A 31 2.47 1.26 3.69
C GLU A 31 1.31 0.33 3.36
N TRP A 32 0.44 0.08 4.33
CA TRP A 32 -0.68 -0.87 4.26
C TRP A 32 -2.05 -0.20 4.12
N ASN A 33 -2.20 1.07 4.47
CA ASN A 33 -3.49 1.77 4.40
C ASN A 33 -3.65 2.50 3.06
N ARG A 34 -3.75 1.73 1.98
CA ARG A 34 -3.95 2.26 0.64
C ARG A 34 -5.32 2.91 0.54
N ARG A 35 -5.30 4.21 0.26
CA ARG A 35 -6.49 5.03 0.07
C ARG A 35 -6.40 5.78 -1.25
N THR A 36 -7.43 5.69 -2.05
CA THR A 36 -7.50 6.41 -3.32
C THR A 36 -8.90 7.00 -3.52
N THR A 37 -8.96 8.24 -3.95
CA THR A 37 -10.21 8.86 -4.41
C THR A 37 -10.34 8.66 -5.91
N VAL A 38 -11.49 8.12 -6.34
CA VAL A 38 -11.81 7.81 -7.73
C VAL A 38 -13.12 8.46 -8.11
N THR A 39 -13.18 9.07 -9.30
CA THR A 39 -14.42 9.63 -9.84
C THR A 39 -14.84 8.86 -11.08
N PHE A 40 -16.05 8.31 -11.05
CA PHE A 40 -16.67 7.65 -12.19
C PHE A 40 -17.61 8.62 -12.92
N SER A 41 -17.47 8.71 -14.22
CA SER A 41 -18.33 9.53 -15.08
C SER A 41 -19.65 8.84 -15.49
N ALA A 42 -19.71 7.52 -15.34
CA ALA A 42 -20.85 6.66 -15.63
C ALA A 42 -21.05 5.64 -14.51
N PRO A 43 -22.20 4.97 -14.43
CA PRO A 43 -22.40 3.87 -13.48
C PRO A 43 -21.39 2.74 -13.69
N VAL A 44 -20.89 2.16 -12.60
CA VAL A 44 -19.89 1.07 -12.59
C VAL A 44 -20.43 -0.10 -11.78
N GLU A 45 -20.34 -1.30 -12.33
CA GLU A 45 -20.64 -2.53 -11.61
C GLU A 45 -19.46 -2.93 -10.72
N VAL A 46 -19.74 -3.24 -9.46
CA VAL A 46 -18.75 -3.66 -8.46
C VAL A 46 -19.16 -4.98 -7.83
N PRO A 47 -18.21 -5.89 -7.56
CA PRO A 47 -18.51 -7.09 -6.76
C PRO A 47 -18.58 -6.74 -5.27
N GLY A 48 -19.03 -7.70 -4.46
CA GLY A 48 -18.91 -7.63 -3.02
C GLY A 48 -20.24 -7.61 -2.27
N VAL A 49 -20.12 -7.29 -0.99
CA VAL A 49 -21.24 -7.19 -0.04
C VAL A 49 -21.73 -5.75 -0.01
N GLY A 50 -23.00 -5.53 -0.36
CA GLY A 50 -23.62 -4.21 -0.42
C GLY A 50 -24.06 -3.82 -1.82
N ALA A 51 -23.83 -2.57 -2.21
CA ALA A 51 -24.19 -2.10 -3.55
C ALA A 51 -23.38 -2.82 -4.64
N GLN A 52 -24.08 -3.32 -5.65
CA GLN A 52 -23.46 -4.00 -6.81
C GLN A 52 -23.30 -3.07 -8.01
N THR A 53 -23.88 -1.89 -7.97
CA THR A 53 -23.70 -0.84 -8.97
C THR A 53 -23.55 0.48 -8.26
N LEU A 54 -22.47 1.18 -8.58
CA LEU A 54 -22.20 2.54 -8.10
C LEU A 54 -22.64 3.53 -9.18
N PRO A 55 -23.52 4.50 -8.90
CA PRO A 55 -23.82 5.60 -9.80
C PRO A 55 -22.55 6.41 -10.18
N ALA A 56 -22.65 7.24 -11.21
CA ALA A 56 -21.61 8.24 -11.47
C ALA A 56 -21.41 9.11 -10.22
N GLY A 57 -20.15 9.32 -9.83
CA GLY A 57 -19.83 10.04 -8.60
C GLY A 57 -18.40 9.84 -8.15
N THR A 58 -18.06 10.44 -7.00
CA THR A 58 -16.73 10.35 -6.39
C THR A 58 -16.78 9.43 -5.17
N TYR A 59 -15.86 8.48 -5.15
CA TYR A 59 -15.75 7.42 -4.15
C TYR A 59 -14.34 7.33 -3.58
N VAL A 60 -14.25 6.80 -2.37
CA VAL A 60 -12.97 6.53 -1.71
C VAL A 60 -12.80 5.03 -1.56
N PHE A 61 -11.74 4.51 -2.16
CA PHE A 61 -11.33 3.11 -2.06
C PHE A 61 -10.29 2.98 -0.96
N LYS A 62 -10.50 2.05 -0.04
CA LYS A 62 -9.57 1.75 1.04
C LYS A 62 -9.37 0.24 1.18
N ILE A 63 -8.13 -0.17 1.41
CA ILE A 63 -7.86 -1.52 1.92
C ILE A 63 -8.14 -1.51 3.41
N LEU A 64 -9.05 -2.38 3.84
CA LEU A 64 -9.38 -2.58 5.25
C LEU A 64 -8.32 -3.44 5.93
N ASP A 65 -7.89 -4.50 5.26
CA ASP A 65 -6.86 -5.42 5.73
C ASP A 65 -6.20 -6.11 4.53
N SER A 66 -4.90 -6.35 4.66
CA SER A 66 -4.07 -6.97 3.62
C SER A 66 -3.16 -8.07 4.17
N ALA A 67 -3.50 -8.65 5.33
CA ALA A 67 -2.76 -9.77 5.87
C ALA A 67 -2.94 -11.02 4.97
N GLY A 68 -1.86 -11.45 4.33
CA GLY A 68 -1.85 -12.62 3.45
C GLY A 68 -2.22 -12.33 1.99
N ASN A 69 -2.76 -13.34 1.30
CA ASN A 69 -3.11 -13.27 -0.13
C ASN A 69 -4.58 -12.92 -0.39
N ARG A 70 -5.32 -12.48 0.62
CA ARG A 70 -6.72 -12.07 0.52
C ARG A 70 -6.83 -10.67 1.10
N HIS A 71 -7.18 -9.75 0.24
CA HIS A 71 -7.34 -8.35 0.60
C HIS A 71 -8.82 -7.99 0.63
N VAL A 72 -9.20 -7.13 1.55
CA VAL A 72 -10.56 -6.61 1.67
C VAL A 72 -10.54 -5.12 1.37
N VAL A 73 -11.25 -4.73 0.32
CA VAL A 73 -11.37 -3.35 -0.12
C VAL A 73 -12.76 -2.84 0.22
N GLN A 74 -12.84 -1.67 0.85
CA GLN A 74 -14.08 -0.96 1.10
C GLN A 74 -14.19 0.26 0.19
N ILE A 75 -15.39 0.48 -0.34
CA ILE A 75 -15.73 1.67 -1.13
C ILE A 75 -16.66 2.54 -0.31
N PHE A 76 -16.20 3.75 -0.06
CA PHE A 76 -16.91 4.77 0.71
C PHE A 76 -17.42 5.90 -0.17
N ASN A 77 -18.36 6.67 0.35
CA ASN A 77 -18.64 8.01 -0.17
C ASN A 77 -17.44 8.94 0.06
N GLN A 78 -17.47 10.14 -0.54
CA GLN A 78 -16.38 11.12 -0.43
C GLN A 78 -16.12 11.59 1.00
N ALA A 79 -17.14 11.63 1.87
CA ALA A 79 -17.04 12.00 3.28
C ALA A 79 -16.52 10.86 4.17
N GLU A 80 -16.44 9.63 3.64
CA GLU A 80 -16.02 8.42 4.35
C GLU A 80 -16.88 8.01 5.56
N ASP A 81 -18.10 8.50 5.61
CA ASP A 81 -19.09 8.18 6.66
C ASP A 81 -20.10 7.09 6.23
N HIS A 82 -20.07 6.68 4.95
CA HIS A 82 -20.93 5.62 4.42
C HIS A 82 -20.15 4.63 3.56
N VAL A 83 -20.28 3.33 3.86
CA VAL A 83 -19.71 2.23 3.06
C VAL A 83 -20.76 1.76 2.07
N PHE A 84 -20.47 1.84 0.78
CA PHE A 84 -21.33 1.31 -0.28
C PHE A 84 -21.19 -0.19 -0.44
N THR A 85 -19.96 -0.69 -0.44
CA THR A 85 -19.69 -2.11 -0.64
C THR A 85 -18.32 -2.49 -0.05
N THR A 86 -18.22 -3.77 0.29
CA THR A 86 -16.98 -4.41 0.73
C THR A 86 -16.63 -5.53 -0.24
N ILE A 87 -15.44 -5.52 -0.81
CA ILE A 87 -15.03 -6.36 -1.93
C ILE A 87 -13.86 -7.24 -1.50
N LEU A 88 -13.92 -8.51 -1.86
CA LEU A 88 -12.77 -9.41 -1.83
C LEU A 88 -11.86 -9.13 -3.03
N ALA A 89 -10.58 -9.02 -2.78
CA ALA A 89 -9.57 -8.83 -3.81
C ALA A 89 -8.36 -9.75 -3.58
N ILE A 90 -7.58 -9.95 -4.62
CA ILE A 90 -6.27 -10.59 -4.55
C ILE A 90 -5.21 -9.68 -5.17
N PRO A 91 -3.94 -9.79 -4.75
CA PRO A 91 -2.85 -9.05 -5.37
C PRO A 91 -2.77 -9.31 -6.87
N ASN A 92 -2.64 -8.24 -7.65
CA ASN A 92 -2.38 -8.27 -9.08
C ASN A 92 -1.19 -7.38 -9.42
N TYR A 93 -0.55 -7.66 -10.56
CA TYR A 93 0.65 -6.98 -11.03
C TYR A 93 0.50 -6.49 -12.46
N ARG A 94 1.14 -5.38 -12.77
CA ARG A 94 1.26 -4.83 -14.12
C ARG A 94 2.73 -4.64 -14.48
N LEU A 95 3.03 -4.63 -15.76
CA LEU A 95 4.41 -4.56 -16.27
C LEU A 95 5.08 -3.21 -16.03
N LYS A 96 4.31 -2.15 -15.77
CA LYS A 96 4.85 -0.79 -15.67
C LYS A 96 4.08 0.05 -14.66
N ALA A 97 4.80 0.66 -13.73
CA ALA A 97 4.23 1.63 -12.81
C ALA A 97 3.81 2.93 -13.55
N THR A 98 2.80 3.60 -13.00
CA THR A 98 2.37 4.94 -13.46
C THR A 98 2.22 5.86 -12.26
N ASP A 99 2.40 7.15 -12.45
CA ASP A 99 2.27 8.16 -11.38
C ASP A 99 0.81 8.42 -10.96
N LYS A 100 -0.12 7.78 -11.64
CA LYS A 100 -1.57 7.94 -11.37
C LYS A 100 -2.19 6.60 -11.00
N THR A 101 -3.26 6.67 -10.21
CA THR A 101 -4.16 5.53 -10.01
C THR A 101 -4.68 5.04 -11.35
N VAL A 102 -4.64 3.74 -11.56
CA VAL A 102 -5.24 3.09 -12.73
C VAL A 102 -6.33 2.14 -12.26
N MET A 103 -7.55 2.40 -12.75
CA MET A 103 -8.68 1.46 -12.64
C MET A 103 -8.84 0.77 -13.97
N THR A 104 -9.00 -0.53 -13.95
CA THR A 104 -9.31 -1.31 -15.16
C THR A 104 -10.72 -1.86 -15.06
N PHE A 105 -11.35 -1.96 -16.22
CA PHE A 105 -12.73 -2.42 -16.34
C PHE A 105 -12.80 -3.57 -17.33
N ARG A 106 -13.88 -4.33 -17.27
CA ARG A 106 -14.27 -5.30 -18.28
C ARG A 106 -15.29 -4.64 -19.19
N GLU A 107 -15.00 -4.61 -20.48
CA GLU A 107 -15.87 -4.06 -21.49
C GLU A 107 -17.18 -4.82 -21.55
N ARG A 108 -18.28 -4.09 -21.72
CA ARG A 108 -19.63 -4.64 -21.80
C ARG A 108 -20.38 -4.07 -23.00
N ALA A 109 -21.52 -4.69 -23.31
CA ALA A 109 -22.39 -4.18 -24.35
C ALA A 109 -22.84 -2.74 -24.04
N GLU A 110 -23.07 -1.96 -25.08
CA GLU A 110 -23.53 -0.59 -24.97
C GLU A 110 -24.77 -0.47 -24.06
N GLY A 111 -24.76 0.50 -23.16
CA GLY A 111 -25.82 0.73 -22.19
C GLY A 111 -25.74 -0.12 -20.91
N GLN A 112 -24.76 -1.01 -20.79
CA GLN A 112 -24.51 -1.75 -19.55
C GLN A 112 -23.40 -1.07 -18.75
N PRO A 113 -23.49 -1.03 -17.39
CA PRO A 113 -22.40 -0.54 -16.56
C PRO A 113 -21.13 -1.37 -16.81
N GLU A 114 -19.98 -0.72 -16.95
CA GLU A 114 -18.69 -1.41 -17.00
C GLU A 114 -18.40 -2.10 -15.68
N ALA A 115 -17.90 -3.33 -15.72
CA ALA A 115 -17.57 -4.09 -14.53
C ALA A 115 -16.13 -3.81 -14.11
N ILE A 116 -15.94 -3.36 -12.87
CA ILE A 116 -14.61 -3.07 -12.32
C ILE A 116 -13.77 -4.35 -12.28
N ARG A 117 -12.52 -4.27 -12.76
CA ARG A 117 -11.60 -5.40 -12.78
C ARG A 117 -10.52 -5.29 -11.71
N ALA A 118 -9.71 -4.24 -11.80
CA ALA A 118 -8.59 -4.08 -10.87
C ALA A 118 -8.29 -2.60 -10.57
N TRP A 119 -7.63 -2.41 -9.44
CA TRP A 119 -7.18 -1.11 -8.93
C TRP A 119 -5.68 -1.13 -8.68
N PHE A 120 -4.93 -0.30 -9.41
CA PHE A 120 -3.48 -0.16 -9.27
C PHE A 120 -3.13 1.19 -8.65
N TYR A 121 -2.18 1.16 -7.71
CA TYR A 121 -1.75 2.34 -6.97
C TYR A 121 -0.79 3.22 -7.77
N PRO A 122 -0.76 4.53 -7.49
CA PRO A 122 0.24 5.42 -8.06
C PRO A 122 1.66 4.98 -7.68
N GLY A 123 2.59 5.01 -8.62
CA GLY A 123 4.00 4.68 -8.38
C GLY A 123 4.32 3.20 -8.19
N HIS A 124 3.32 2.30 -8.30
CA HIS A 124 3.50 0.86 -8.06
C HIS A 124 3.11 0.02 -9.28
N GLU A 125 3.77 -1.14 -9.41
CA GLU A 125 3.43 -2.17 -10.39
C GLU A 125 2.35 -3.13 -9.89
N TRP A 126 2.04 -3.10 -8.60
CA TRP A 126 1.07 -3.95 -7.95
C TRP A 126 -0.21 -3.19 -7.58
N GLY A 127 -1.28 -3.94 -7.43
CA GLY A 127 -2.62 -3.48 -7.13
C GLY A 127 -3.53 -4.62 -6.71
N GLU A 128 -4.82 -4.41 -6.80
CA GLU A 128 -5.85 -5.34 -6.36
C GLU A 128 -6.72 -5.78 -7.54
N GLU A 129 -6.88 -7.08 -7.78
CA GLU A 129 -7.88 -7.61 -8.70
C GLU A 129 -9.10 -8.09 -7.92
N PHE A 130 -10.28 -7.67 -8.36
CA PHE A 130 -11.52 -7.89 -7.65
C PHE A 130 -12.15 -9.25 -7.99
N VAL A 131 -12.72 -9.89 -6.96
CA VAL A 131 -13.32 -11.21 -7.03
C VAL A 131 -14.83 -11.09 -7.07
N TYR A 132 -15.45 -11.69 -8.07
CA TYR A 132 -16.89 -11.68 -8.28
C TYR A 132 -17.59 -12.92 -7.66
N PRO A 133 -18.89 -12.85 -7.33
CA PRO A 133 -19.68 -14.05 -7.09
C PRO A 133 -19.63 -14.97 -8.32
N LYS A 134 -19.55 -16.28 -8.11
CA LYS A 134 -19.36 -17.28 -9.18
C LYS A 134 -20.36 -17.13 -10.32
N SER A 135 -21.66 -16.99 -10.00
CA SER A 135 -22.71 -16.82 -11.02
C SER A 135 -22.43 -15.62 -11.92
N ARG A 136 -22.06 -14.49 -11.31
CA ARG A 136 -21.76 -13.28 -12.06
C ARG A 136 -20.45 -13.36 -12.84
N ALA A 137 -19.45 -14.01 -12.27
CA ALA A 137 -18.17 -14.25 -12.96
C ALA A 137 -18.34 -15.08 -14.24
N ILE A 138 -19.21 -16.10 -14.23
CA ILE A 138 -19.52 -16.91 -15.42
C ILE A 138 -20.16 -16.04 -16.52
N GLU A 139 -21.10 -15.18 -16.18
CA GLU A 139 -21.74 -14.27 -17.14
C GLU A 139 -20.71 -13.28 -17.72
N LEU A 140 -19.92 -12.65 -16.84
CA LEU A 140 -18.88 -11.72 -17.25
C LEU A 140 -17.84 -12.39 -18.16
N ALA A 141 -17.33 -13.56 -17.77
CA ALA A 141 -16.34 -14.29 -18.54
C ALA A 141 -16.82 -14.60 -19.97
N LYS A 142 -18.08 -15.01 -20.11
CA LYS A 142 -18.69 -15.28 -21.43
C LYS A 142 -18.83 -14.03 -22.29
N VAL A 143 -19.28 -12.91 -21.69
CA VAL A 143 -19.53 -11.67 -22.43
C VAL A 143 -18.24 -10.99 -22.85
N THR A 144 -17.24 -10.95 -21.95
CA THR A 144 -15.98 -10.24 -22.19
C THR A 144 -14.92 -11.11 -22.89
N ASN A 145 -15.17 -12.41 -22.97
CA ASN A 145 -14.20 -13.41 -23.44
C ASN A 145 -12.88 -13.38 -22.67
N GLU A 146 -12.95 -13.03 -21.39
CA GLU A 146 -11.81 -12.95 -20.47
C GLU A 146 -11.99 -13.88 -19.28
N VAL A 147 -10.88 -14.24 -18.64
CA VAL A 147 -10.93 -14.94 -17.35
C VAL A 147 -11.38 -13.98 -16.26
N VAL A 148 -12.30 -14.44 -15.41
CA VAL A 148 -12.82 -13.66 -14.29
C VAL A 148 -12.55 -14.38 -12.97
N LEU A 149 -12.01 -13.67 -11.99
CA LEU A 149 -11.84 -14.21 -10.64
C LEU A 149 -13.18 -14.32 -9.95
N ALA A 150 -13.38 -15.44 -9.30
CA ALA A 150 -14.65 -15.78 -8.67
C ALA A 150 -14.46 -16.41 -7.30
N THR A 151 -15.50 -16.29 -6.48
CA THR A 151 -15.66 -17.12 -5.29
C THR A 151 -16.96 -17.93 -5.38
N PRO A 152 -16.93 -19.21 -5.01
CA PRO A 152 -18.14 -20.03 -4.96
C PRO A 152 -19.08 -19.67 -3.80
N VAL A 153 -18.61 -18.85 -2.87
CA VAL A 153 -19.36 -18.45 -1.68
C VAL A 153 -20.23 -17.24 -2.02
N GLU A 154 -21.45 -17.20 -1.49
CA GLU A 154 -22.34 -16.04 -1.58
C GLU A 154 -21.78 -14.88 -0.76
N LEU A 155 -21.16 -13.91 -1.44
CA LEU A 155 -20.52 -12.75 -0.81
C LEU A 155 -21.53 -11.87 -0.06
N ALA A 156 -22.76 -11.78 -0.55
CA ALA A 156 -23.78 -10.85 -0.02
C ALA A 156 -24.13 -11.07 1.46
N THR A 157 -23.87 -12.25 1.99
CA THR A 157 -24.25 -12.67 3.36
C THR A 157 -23.05 -12.90 4.28
N LEU A 158 -21.81 -12.82 3.76
CA LEU A 158 -20.63 -13.13 4.54
C LEU A 158 -20.21 -11.96 5.46
N PRO A 159 -19.86 -12.25 6.72
CA PRO A 159 -19.10 -11.33 7.55
C PRO A 159 -17.76 -10.97 6.89
N VAL A 160 -17.31 -9.74 7.10
CA VAL A 160 -16.04 -9.22 6.51
C VAL A 160 -14.85 -10.13 6.86
N GLU A 161 -14.84 -10.68 8.07
CA GLU A 161 -13.75 -11.57 8.52
C GLU A 161 -13.68 -12.88 7.72
N GLU A 162 -14.81 -13.39 7.26
CA GLU A 162 -14.88 -14.61 6.47
C GLU A 162 -14.47 -14.37 5.00
N LEU A 163 -14.56 -13.14 4.51
CA LEU A 163 -14.06 -12.78 3.18
C LEU A 163 -12.56 -13.09 3.01
N LYS A 164 -11.78 -12.92 4.07
CA LYS A 164 -10.32 -13.17 4.07
C LYS A 164 -9.96 -14.64 3.87
N THR A 165 -10.87 -15.54 4.20
CA THR A 165 -10.67 -17.00 4.07
C THR A 165 -11.44 -17.60 2.90
N ALA A 166 -12.22 -16.80 2.20
CA ALA A 166 -13.02 -17.28 1.09
C ALA A 166 -12.15 -17.90 -0.02
N PRO A 167 -12.53 -19.07 -0.56
CA PRO A 167 -11.83 -19.66 -1.68
C PRO A 167 -11.98 -18.78 -2.92
N VAL A 168 -10.89 -18.63 -3.67
CA VAL A 168 -10.90 -17.90 -4.95
C VAL A 168 -10.52 -18.88 -6.06
N ILE A 169 -11.32 -18.85 -7.11
CA ILE A 169 -11.13 -19.63 -8.34
C ILE A 169 -11.09 -18.65 -9.53
N ALA A 170 -10.71 -19.15 -10.68
CA ALA A 170 -10.82 -18.41 -11.93
C ALA A 170 -11.83 -19.10 -12.85
N VAL A 171 -12.65 -18.32 -13.53
CA VAL A 171 -13.65 -18.80 -14.49
C VAL A 171 -13.22 -18.40 -15.89
N LYS A 172 -13.05 -19.38 -16.77
CA LYS A 172 -12.76 -19.16 -18.18
C LYS A 172 -14.02 -18.74 -18.98
N PRO A 173 -13.87 -18.15 -20.17
CA PRO A 173 -15.00 -17.83 -21.06
C PRO A 173 -15.89 -19.02 -21.39
N THR A 174 -15.34 -20.23 -21.38
CA THR A 174 -16.08 -21.49 -21.56
C THR A 174 -17.00 -21.84 -20.39
N GLY A 175 -16.85 -21.15 -19.22
CA GLY A 175 -17.51 -21.48 -17.97
C GLY A 175 -16.76 -22.52 -17.14
N GLU A 176 -15.58 -22.97 -17.59
CA GLU A 176 -14.71 -23.89 -16.86
C GLU A 176 -14.06 -23.18 -15.67
N GLU A 177 -14.07 -23.86 -14.52
CA GLU A 177 -13.40 -23.38 -13.31
C GLU A 177 -11.98 -23.95 -13.25
N VAL A 178 -11.01 -23.06 -12.98
CA VAL A 178 -9.60 -23.43 -12.84
C VAL A 178 -9.01 -22.80 -11.59
N ALA A 179 -7.91 -23.36 -11.11
CA ALA A 179 -7.19 -22.77 -9.99
C ALA A 179 -6.63 -21.40 -10.37
N VAL A 180 -6.64 -20.45 -9.43
CA VAL A 180 -6.09 -19.09 -9.66
C VAL A 180 -4.62 -19.15 -10.11
N THR A 181 -3.86 -20.11 -9.59
CA THR A 181 -2.44 -20.31 -9.94
C THR A 181 -2.20 -20.66 -11.41
N GLU A 182 -3.22 -21.13 -12.13
CA GLU A 182 -3.12 -21.42 -13.55
C GLU A 182 -3.27 -20.16 -14.41
N VAL A 183 -3.85 -19.11 -13.88
CA VAL A 183 -4.27 -17.92 -14.63
C VAL A 183 -3.53 -16.67 -14.18
N VAL A 184 -3.30 -16.52 -12.87
CA VAL A 184 -2.52 -15.43 -12.30
C VAL A 184 -1.06 -15.88 -12.28
N GLN A 185 -0.30 -15.40 -13.25
CA GLN A 185 1.15 -15.53 -13.19
C GLN A 185 1.63 -14.64 -12.04
N THR A 186 2.11 -15.26 -10.96
CA THR A 186 2.97 -14.54 -10.02
C THR A 186 4.12 -13.93 -10.82
N PRO A 187 4.49 -12.64 -10.58
CA PRO A 187 5.70 -12.11 -11.17
C PRO A 187 6.81 -13.14 -10.98
N PRO A 188 7.69 -13.34 -11.96
CA PRO A 188 8.85 -14.18 -11.73
C PRO A 188 9.46 -13.66 -10.44
N THR A 189 9.43 -14.48 -9.39
CA THR A 189 10.32 -14.24 -8.25
C THR A 189 11.65 -14.09 -8.93
N GLU A 190 12.23 -12.90 -8.88
CA GLU A 190 13.61 -12.70 -9.26
C GLU A 190 14.37 -13.67 -8.36
N VAL A 191 14.50 -14.88 -8.86
CA VAL A 191 15.43 -15.85 -8.30
C VAL A 191 16.73 -15.10 -8.49
N ALA A 192 17.18 -14.49 -7.39
CA ALA A 192 18.55 -14.02 -7.32
C ALA A 192 19.34 -15.19 -7.91
N ALA A 193 19.72 -15.03 -9.17
CA ALA A 193 20.51 -16.00 -9.87
C ALA A 193 21.58 -16.32 -8.85
N ALA A 194 21.70 -17.59 -8.48
CA ALA A 194 22.72 -18.04 -7.56
C ALA A 194 24.02 -17.66 -8.26
N GLU A 195 24.47 -16.45 -8.02
CA GLU A 195 25.77 -15.98 -8.41
C GLU A 195 26.72 -16.93 -7.73
N THR A 196 27.35 -17.76 -8.55
CA THR A 196 28.58 -18.44 -8.21
C THR A 196 29.40 -17.44 -7.41
N PRO A 197 29.84 -17.73 -6.18
CA PRO A 197 30.48 -16.74 -5.32
C PRO A 197 31.75 -16.24 -6.03
N ALA A 198 31.62 -15.08 -6.67
CA ALA A 198 32.77 -14.30 -7.07
C ALA A 198 33.44 -13.78 -5.78
N PRO A 199 34.78 -13.75 -5.72
CA PRO A 199 35.51 -13.37 -4.52
C PRO A 199 35.03 -12.01 -4.04
N ALA A 200 34.66 -11.94 -2.77
CA ALA A 200 34.10 -10.78 -2.08
C ALA A 200 35.01 -9.54 -2.23
N ALA A 201 34.69 -8.70 -3.17
CA ALA A 201 35.19 -7.35 -3.24
C ALA A 201 34.02 -6.40 -2.96
N THR A 202 34.09 -5.75 -1.81
CA THR A 202 33.26 -4.66 -1.31
C THR A 202 31.82 -5.01 -0.91
N LEU A 203 31.58 -4.95 0.40
CA LEU A 203 30.25 -4.92 1.00
C LEU A 203 29.43 -3.76 0.41
N PRO A 204 28.12 -3.96 0.14
CA PRO A 204 27.26 -2.86 -0.29
C PRO A 204 27.30 -1.73 0.74
N GLN A 205 27.55 -0.51 0.29
CA GLN A 205 27.50 0.68 1.16
C GLN A 205 26.02 1.03 1.47
N THR A 206 25.34 0.20 2.23
CA THR A 206 23.99 0.48 2.75
C THR A 206 24.04 1.12 4.14
N ALA A 207 25.24 1.33 4.70
CA ALA A 207 25.38 2.01 5.98
C ALA A 207 25.12 3.51 5.80
N SER A 208 23.99 3.98 6.31
CA SER A 208 23.73 5.41 6.49
C SER A 208 24.91 6.05 7.26
N THR A 209 25.41 7.20 6.79
CA THR A 209 26.46 7.96 7.46
C THR A 209 25.98 8.61 8.77
N LEU A 210 24.70 8.53 9.09
CA LEU A 210 24.08 9.10 10.29
C LEU A 210 24.71 8.65 11.62
N PRO A 211 25.03 7.35 11.84
CA PRO A 211 25.71 6.92 13.06
C PRO A 211 27.11 7.53 13.20
N LEU A 212 27.83 7.68 12.09
CA LEU A 212 29.17 8.28 12.07
C LEU A 212 29.11 9.77 12.42
N VAL A 213 28.16 10.50 11.87
CA VAL A 213 27.95 11.93 12.17
C VAL A 213 27.54 12.11 13.63
N GLY A 214 26.70 11.22 14.17
CA GLY A 214 26.33 11.18 15.59
C GLY A 214 27.54 10.94 16.49
N LEU A 215 28.42 10.02 16.13
CA LEU A 215 29.65 9.72 16.89
C LEU A 215 30.63 10.91 16.90
N ILE A 216 30.83 11.55 15.75
CA ILE A 216 31.69 12.75 15.64
C ILE A 216 31.12 13.90 16.47
N GLY A 217 29.79 14.09 16.47
CA GLY A 217 29.11 15.09 17.28
C GLY A 217 29.30 14.86 18.79
N LEU A 218 29.20 13.62 19.25
CA LEU A 218 29.45 13.25 20.66
C LEU A 218 30.90 13.44 21.07
N LEU A 219 31.86 13.06 20.24
CA LEU A 219 33.29 13.25 20.50
C LEU A 219 33.64 14.74 20.57
N SER A 220 33.08 15.55 19.69
CA SER A 220 33.32 17.02 19.69
C SER A 220 32.77 17.69 20.96
N LEU A 221 31.60 17.25 21.43
CA LEU A 221 31.03 17.72 22.69
C LEU A 221 31.87 17.32 23.90
N GLY A 222 32.36 16.08 23.91
CA GLY A 222 33.25 15.58 24.97
C GLY A 222 34.57 16.38 25.03
N ALA A 223 35.21 16.62 23.87
CA ALA A 223 36.41 17.42 23.78
C ALA A 223 36.18 18.88 24.21
N GLY A 224 35.08 19.49 23.84
CA GLY A 224 34.72 20.85 24.26
C GLY A 224 34.51 20.98 25.76
N LEU A 225 33.88 20.01 26.41
CA LEU A 225 33.67 19.97 27.85
C LEU A 225 34.98 19.78 28.64
N THR A 226 35.89 18.93 28.14
CA THR A 226 37.19 18.72 28.78
C THR A 226 38.07 19.99 28.70
N LEU A 227 38.19 20.58 27.50
CA LEU A 227 38.94 21.86 27.34
C LEU A 227 38.35 22.97 28.22
N TRP A 228 37.04 23.06 28.35
CA TRP A 228 36.40 24.04 29.21
C TRP A 228 36.71 23.82 30.69
N SER A 229 36.74 22.55 31.14
CA SER A 229 37.05 22.20 32.54
C SER A 229 38.52 22.48 32.88
N PHE A 230 39.45 22.24 31.93
CA PHE A 230 40.89 22.60 32.10
C PHE A 230 41.10 24.11 32.11
N SER A 231 40.43 24.87 31.28
CA SER A 231 40.58 26.34 31.24
C SER A 231 40.06 27.00 32.54
N LYS A 232 39.15 26.37 33.27
CA LYS A 232 38.71 26.85 34.57
C LYS A 232 39.64 26.54 35.74
N ARG A 233 40.52 25.54 35.60
CA ARG A 233 41.51 25.19 36.63
C ARG A 233 42.82 25.97 36.50
N ALA A 234 43.06 26.57 35.32
CA ALA A 234 44.24 27.33 35.02
C ALA A 234 44.08 28.86 35.19
N ALA A 235 42.89 29.30 35.59
CA ALA A 235 42.56 30.68 35.96
C ALA A 235 42.20 30.75 37.45
#